data_32cb7d4d34ce5fec5aa57e00de699527
#
_entry.id   32cb7d4d34ce5fec5aa57e00de699527
#
_cell.length_a   1.000
_cell.length_b   1.000
_cell.length_c   1.000
_cell.angle_alpha   90.00
_cell.angle_beta   90.00
_cell.angle_gamma   90.00
#
_symmetry.space_group_name_H-M   'P 1'
#
loop_
_entity.id
_entity.type
_entity.pdbx_description
1 polymer ?
#
loop_
_entity_poly.entity_id
_entity_poly.type
_entity_poly.pdbx_seq_one_letter_code
_entity_poly.pdbx_strand_id
1 'polypeptide(L)'
;MKIFNLFSFRTLVLFATPFFWWASFSALSAESKADHPGKEIFKRYSLSEDIPKLAMSSLMQGEHLVEYATRKIVIGDNVRESKVFLVKNTDTKGNIDLRIKYNPDDLDEQEQVIDEIEAFVRTEYRLRHYAESYDPYSVKAKDHGNGRVDIFFEYSKYALPQDISYFRHLSVKVELVNGQPQTMSIYNDQPFKFNGYQIESYLQRLDFKRLESGKLIIDSKHIEVEGKKRDKPVRMNTMIRPIAIYDDQNEVTVLDHKMLEQVSDPRMREESVVLDRVFPLMGDMVRRQGIDLPLPFGVSVAYRNQNMDIPFTDFVIQGVGLNDLFDPYASIGAVNAESLTLRADLNILPFWNVYGLVGKINVDAQVDAEYTGEAGEFLRDKLNNKLPHLGDAFCSELSALCQTGRVKIPLSLEYDVVGLGTTLSVGYKEFFASVSGSYTKTRLKDTDNWGDGIVTVQPMLGYQLVDYRTQLFVGAEYQGLDSRMAGHVVAGDLEFDYDIGVSLSQWAYLVGVNKQLGKNYNLTFLYNKGETRDSMTVNFGYRF
;
A
#
# COMPACT_ATOMS: atom_id res chain seq x y z
N MET A 1 -35.99 -27.89 -35.72
CA MET A 1 -36.23 -28.11 -34.29
C MET A 1 -35.37 -27.05 -33.57
N LYS A 2 -35.86 -25.89 -33.47
CA LYS A 2 -36.47 -25.11 -32.36
C LYS A 2 -35.65 -25.16 -31.06
N ILE A 3 -35.27 -23.89 -30.62
CA ILE A 3 -35.09 -23.39 -29.26
C ILE A 3 -33.59 -23.36 -28.87
N PHE A 4 -32.94 -22.20 -28.63
CA PHE A 4 -33.24 -21.01 -27.87
C PHE A 4 -32.40 -19.79 -28.34
N ASN A 5 -33.05 -18.74 -28.80
CA ASN A 5 -32.60 -17.36 -28.72
C ASN A 5 -33.02 -16.86 -27.35
N LEU A 6 -32.14 -16.13 -26.66
CA LEU A 6 -32.41 -14.96 -25.80
C LEU A 6 -31.24 -14.77 -24.81
N PHE A 7 -30.45 -13.74 -25.04
CA PHE A 7 -30.20 -12.74 -24.01
C PHE A 7 -29.46 -11.57 -24.65
N SER A 8 -30.26 -10.65 -25.15
CA SER A 8 -29.84 -9.28 -25.43
C SER A 8 -29.72 -8.55 -24.09
N PHE A 9 -28.54 -8.29 -23.62
CA PHE A 9 -28.30 -7.35 -22.51
C PHE A 9 -28.28 -5.93 -23.04
N ARG A 10 -29.43 -5.28 -23.05
CA ARG A 10 -29.54 -3.83 -23.10
C ARG A 10 -29.09 -3.29 -21.74
N THR A 11 -27.99 -2.55 -21.78
CA THR A 11 -27.40 -1.78 -20.70
C THR A 11 -28.42 -0.81 -20.11
N LEU A 12 -28.91 -1.06 -18.91
CA LEU A 12 -29.63 -0.10 -18.09
C LEU A 12 -28.63 0.48 -17.09
N VAL A 13 -28.08 1.65 -17.45
CA VAL A 13 -27.32 2.47 -16.51
C VAL A 13 -28.33 3.15 -15.59
N LEU A 14 -28.59 2.55 -14.44
CA LEU A 14 -29.28 3.18 -13.33
C LEU A 14 -28.25 4.00 -12.54
N PHE A 15 -28.28 5.32 -12.74
CA PHE A 15 -27.69 6.28 -11.82
C PHE A 15 -28.48 6.20 -10.50
N ALA A 16 -27.98 5.39 -9.58
CA ALA A 16 -28.38 5.47 -8.18
C ALA A 16 -27.59 6.62 -7.54
N THR A 17 -28.17 7.81 -7.51
CA THR A 17 -27.73 8.88 -6.62
C THR A 17 -27.97 8.41 -5.18
N PRO A 18 -26.94 8.27 -4.34
CA PRO A 18 -27.18 8.11 -2.92
C PRO A 18 -27.63 9.48 -2.38
N PHE A 19 -28.90 9.59 -2.06
CA PHE A 19 -29.42 10.60 -1.17
C PHE A 19 -28.72 10.40 0.18
N PHE A 20 -27.64 11.16 0.42
CA PHE A 20 -27.11 11.34 1.76
C PHE A 20 -28.11 12.15 2.55
N TRP A 21 -28.95 11.46 3.29
CA TRP A 21 -29.64 12.04 4.43
C TRP A 21 -28.57 12.39 5.47
N TRP A 22 -28.12 13.62 5.44
CA TRP A 22 -27.51 14.25 6.60
C TRP A 22 -28.57 14.37 7.68
N ALA A 23 -28.79 13.28 8.41
CA ALA A 23 -29.33 13.42 9.75
C ALA A 23 -28.28 14.16 10.57
N SER A 24 -28.49 15.45 10.74
CA SER A 24 -27.81 16.23 11.77
C SER A 24 -28.17 15.60 13.10
N PHE A 25 -27.36 14.66 13.57
CA PHE A 25 -27.32 14.34 14.98
C PHE A 25 -26.66 15.54 15.65
N SER A 26 -27.46 16.55 15.96
CA SER A 26 -27.16 17.47 17.02
C SER A 26 -27.08 16.61 18.28
N ALA A 27 -25.86 16.20 18.63
CA ALA A 27 -25.61 15.63 19.93
C ALA A 27 -26.03 16.68 20.96
N LEU A 28 -27.17 16.50 21.55
CA LEU A 28 -27.46 17.04 22.86
C LEU A 28 -26.47 16.40 23.85
N SER A 29 -25.29 16.94 23.97
CA SER A 29 -24.43 16.73 25.13
C SER A 29 -24.38 18.02 25.95
N ALA A 30 -25.52 18.40 26.44
CA ALA A 30 -25.61 19.17 27.68
C ALA A 30 -25.89 18.17 28.80
N GLU A 31 -24.98 17.19 29.00
CA GLU A 31 -24.90 16.52 30.26
C GLU A 31 -24.36 17.51 31.27
N SER A 32 -25.21 17.89 32.23
CA SER A 32 -24.78 18.55 33.45
C SER A 32 -23.62 17.71 34.00
N LYS A 33 -22.45 18.34 34.22
CA LYS A 33 -21.35 17.75 34.98
C LYS A 33 -21.82 17.45 36.41
N ALA A 34 -22.55 16.34 36.61
CA ALA A 34 -22.77 15.80 37.91
C ALA A 34 -21.37 15.47 38.47
N ASP A 35 -21.06 15.95 39.66
CA ASP A 35 -19.81 15.64 40.35
C ASP A 35 -19.80 14.12 40.61
N HIS A 36 -19.02 13.40 39.81
CA HIS A 36 -18.85 11.96 39.98
C HIS A 36 -17.99 11.68 41.22
N PRO A 37 -18.22 10.57 41.94
CA PRO A 37 -17.51 10.25 43.19
C PRO A 37 -15.97 10.26 43.01
N GLY A 38 -15.47 9.88 41.84
CA GLY A 38 -14.04 9.90 41.52
C GLY A 38 -13.44 11.30 41.48
N LYS A 39 -14.19 12.28 41.00
CA LYS A 39 -13.74 13.69 41.01
C LYS A 39 -13.62 14.25 42.43
N GLU A 40 -14.52 13.89 43.32
CA GLU A 40 -14.45 14.31 44.72
C GLU A 40 -13.19 13.76 45.40
N ILE A 41 -12.81 12.50 45.10
CA ILE A 41 -11.59 11.89 45.63
C ILE A 41 -10.36 12.62 45.08
N PHE A 42 -10.27 12.84 43.76
CA PHE A 42 -9.16 13.57 43.16
C PHE A 42 -9.05 14.99 43.78
N LYS A 43 -10.16 15.70 43.90
CA LYS A 43 -10.21 17.03 44.49
C LYS A 43 -9.78 17.04 45.97
N ARG A 44 -10.23 16.04 46.75
CA ARG A 44 -9.88 15.90 48.19
C ARG A 44 -8.37 15.76 48.38
N TYR A 45 -7.68 15.03 47.48
CA TYR A 45 -6.25 14.80 47.57
C TYR A 45 -5.44 15.73 46.68
N SER A 46 -6.05 16.79 46.13
CA SER A 46 -5.40 17.80 45.26
C SER A 46 -4.73 17.17 44.02
N LEU A 47 -5.27 16.06 43.51
CA LEU A 47 -4.77 15.37 42.34
C LEU A 47 -5.37 16.02 41.08
N SER A 48 -4.54 16.31 40.08
CA SER A 48 -4.99 16.86 38.80
C SER A 48 -5.90 15.88 38.05
N GLU A 49 -6.97 16.38 37.44
CA GLU A 49 -7.84 15.61 36.54
C GLU A 49 -7.08 15.12 35.25
N ASP A 50 -5.89 15.64 34.97
CA ASP A 50 -5.04 15.23 33.84
C ASP A 50 -4.15 14.01 34.15
N ILE A 51 -4.07 13.57 35.39
CA ILE A 51 -3.26 12.42 35.80
C ILE A 51 -3.56 11.16 34.96
N PRO A 52 -4.81 10.77 34.67
CA PRO A 52 -5.09 9.63 33.81
C PRO A 52 -4.55 9.80 32.39
N LYS A 53 -4.55 11.03 31.87
CA LYS A 53 -4.00 11.34 30.54
C LYS A 53 -2.48 11.26 30.52
N LEU A 54 -1.80 11.87 31.51
CA LEU A 54 -0.35 11.81 31.64
C LEU A 54 0.15 10.37 31.76
N ALA A 55 -0.59 9.52 32.44
CA ALA A 55 -0.28 8.10 32.57
C ALA A 55 -0.16 7.40 31.21
N MET A 56 -1.00 7.77 30.27
CA MET A 56 -1.10 7.11 28.97
C MET A 56 -0.16 7.69 27.93
N SER A 57 0.06 9.00 27.93
CA SER A 57 0.82 9.65 26.86
C SER A 57 1.68 10.80 27.39
N SER A 58 2.97 10.66 27.22
CA SER A 58 3.94 11.76 27.41
C SER A 58 3.72 12.92 26.43
N LEU A 59 2.98 12.70 25.35
CA LEU A 59 2.60 13.73 24.38
C LEU A 59 1.75 14.86 25.00
N MET A 60 1.30 14.72 26.22
CA MET A 60 0.56 15.74 26.97
C MET A 60 1.47 16.71 27.75
N GLN A 61 2.78 16.48 27.80
CA GLN A 61 3.70 17.19 28.71
C GLN A 61 4.06 18.62 28.29
N GLY A 62 3.91 19.00 27.01
CA GLY A 62 4.25 20.34 26.55
C GLY A 62 4.14 20.49 25.04
N GLU A 63 4.33 21.72 24.52
CA GLU A 63 4.27 21.99 23.08
C GLU A 63 5.45 21.36 22.31
N HIS A 64 6.63 21.38 22.94
CA HIS A 64 7.82 20.70 22.41
C HIS A 64 8.38 19.79 23.49
N LEU A 65 8.70 18.59 23.10
CA LEU A 65 9.22 17.55 23.98
C LEU A 65 10.27 16.74 23.27
N VAL A 66 11.43 16.59 23.90
CA VAL A 66 12.47 15.66 23.47
C VAL A 66 12.61 14.58 24.52
N GLU A 67 12.43 13.34 24.14
CA GLU A 67 12.54 12.16 25.00
C GLU A 67 13.62 11.22 24.47
N TYR A 68 14.30 10.57 25.40
CA TYR A 68 15.19 9.46 25.11
C TYR A 68 14.50 8.15 25.46
N ALA A 69 14.37 7.26 24.50
CA ALA A 69 13.74 5.97 24.66
C ALA A 69 14.76 4.84 24.42
N THR A 70 14.85 3.91 25.39
CA THR A 70 15.58 2.66 25.22
C THR A 70 14.60 1.50 25.30
N ARG A 71 14.78 0.52 24.42
CA ARG A 71 13.91 -0.66 24.39
C ARG A 71 14.75 -1.92 24.19
N LYS A 72 14.50 -2.92 25.04
CA LYS A 72 15.07 -4.25 24.95
C LYS A 72 13.95 -5.27 24.79
N ILE A 73 14.02 -6.08 23.73
CA ILE A 73 13.06 -7.15 23.45
C ILE A 73 13.84 -8.46 23.40
N VAL A 74 13.37 -9.44 24.16
CA VAL A 74 13.91 -10.81 24.18
C VAL A 74 12.80 -11.75 23.73
N ILE A 75 13.01 -12.49 22.65
CA ILE A 75 12.07 -13.49 22.12
C ILE A 75 12.82 -14.83 21.99
N GLY A 76 12.59 -15.73 22.94
CA GLY A 76 13.42 -16.92 23.06
C GLY A 76 14.88 -16.54 23.30
N ASP A 77 15.78 -16.94 22.38
CA ASP A 77 17.21 -16.63 22.45
C ASP A 77 17.60 -15.33 21.73
N ASN A 78 16.67 -14.71 20.99
CA ASN A 78 16.93 -13.48 20.26
C ASN A 78 16.77 -12.26 21.16
N VAL A 79 17.81 -11.44 21.23
CA VAL A 79 17.83 -10.18 21.97
C VAL A 79 17.96 -9.03 20.97
N ARG A 80 17.09 -8.03 21.07
CA ARG A 80 17.18 -6.78 20.31
C ARG A 80 17.17 -5.60 21.28
N GLU A 81 18.07 -4.67 21.05
CA GLU A 81 18.15 -3.41 21.82
C GLU A 81 18.04 -2.24 20.85
N SER A 82 17.35 -1.21 21.26
CA SER A 82 17.22 0.04 20.51
C SER A 82 17.32 1.25 21.42
N LYS A 83 17.93 2.31 20.88
CA LYS A 83 18.10 3.60 21.54
C LYS A 83 17.72 4.69 20.53
N VAL A 84 16.69 5.46 20.84
CA VAL A 84 16.18 6.49 19.95
C VAL A 84 15.81 7.74 20.72
N PHE A 85 15.74 8.85 20.00
CA PHE A 85 15.15 10.11 20.50
C PHE A 85 13.78 10.30 19.83
N LEU A 86 12.81 10.66 20.64
CA LEU A 86 11.47 11.06 20.19
C LEU A 86 11.40 12.57 20.28
N VAL A 87 11.28 13.25 19.14
CA VAL A 87 11.17 14.71 19.07
C VAL A 87 9.76 15.06 18.67
N LYS A 88 9.06 15.75 19.55
CA LYS A 88 7.69 16.20 19.37
C LYS A 88 7.65 17.73 19.27
N ASN A 89 6.97 18.22 18.23
CA ASN A 89 6.62 19.63 18.08
C ASN A 89 5.10 19.75 17.92
N THR A 90 4.49 20.72 18.56
CA THR A 90 3.07 21.03 18.41
C THR A 90 2.93 22.41 17.80
N ASP A 91 2.15 22.54 16.72
CA ASP A 91 1.85 23.82 16.12
C ASP A 91 0.76 24.59 16.90
N THR A 92 0.51 25.85 16.52
CA THR A 92 -0.51 26.71 17.14
C THR A 92 -1.95 26.20 16.97
N LYS A 93 -2.17 25.21 16.08
CA LYS A 93 -3.47 24.55 15.86
C LYS A 93 -3.60 23.25 16.65
N GLY A 94 -2.55 22.85 17.38
CA GLY A 94 -2.52 21.60 18.14
C GLY A 94 -2.15 20.37 17.31
N ASN A 95 -1.71 20.52 16.05
CA ASN A 95 -1.17 19.43 15.27
C ASN A 95 0.20 19.05 15.82
N ILE A 96 0.44 17.75 15.91
CA ILE A 96 1.69 17.21 16.43
C ILE A 96 2.55 16.71 15.27
N ASP A 97 3.75 17.27 15.14
CA ASP A 97 4.84 16.72 14.34
C ASP A 97 5.73 15.91 15.27
N LEU A 98 5.83 14.60 14.98
CA LEU A 98 6.58 13.66 15.78
C LEU A 98 7.64 12.98 14.92
N ARG A 99 8.87 12.98 15.41
CA ARG A 99 10.02 12.43 14.70
C ARG A 99 10.81 11.49 15.58
N ILE A 100 11.30 10.44 14.98
CA ILE A 100 12.23 9.49 15.59
C ILE A 100 13.62 9.83 15.08
N LYS A 101 14.55 10.19 16.00
CA LYS A 101 15.96 10.37 15.66
C LYS A 101 16.78 9.24 16.24
N TYR A 102 17.70 8.71 15.44
CA TYR A 102 18.52 7.57 15.81
C TYR A 102 19.88 7.58 15.12
N ASN A 103 20.88 6.98 15.79
CA ASN A 103 22.14 6.67 15.14
C ASN A 103 22.02 5.31 14.45
N PRO A 104 22.24 5.22 13.13
CA PRO A 104 22.18 3.95 12.41
C PRO A 104 23.10 2.85 12.95
N ASP A 105 24.24 3.25 13.51
CA ASP A 105 25.24 2.30 14.05
C ASP A 105 24.79 1.64 15.38
N ASP A 106 23.77 2.22 16.04
CA ASP A 106 23.24 1.73 17.32
C ASP A 106 22.02 0.80 17.16
N LEU A 107 21.58 0.52 15.92
CA LEU A 107 20.40 -0.29 15.65
C LEU A 107 20.73 -1.55 14.85
N ASP A 108 20.53 -2.71 15.45
CA ASP A 108 20.45 -3.98 14.73
C ASP A 108 19.11 -4.07 13.99
N GLU A 109 19.11 -4.49 12.70
CA GLU A 109 17.88 -4.58 11.88
C GLU A 109 17.05 -3.28 11.85
N GLN A 110 17.69 -2.17 11.49
CA GLN A 110 17.19 -0.78 11.60
C GLN A 110 15.71 -0.59 11.21
N GLU A 111 15.30 -1.16 10.07
CA GLU A 111 13.94 -0.95 9.54
C GLU A 111 12.86 -1.53 10.44
N GLN A 112 13.04 -2.74 10.95
CA GLN A 112 12.05 -3.40 11.80
C GLN A 112 11.93 -2.71 13.16
N VAL A 113 13.06 -2.27 13.71
CA VAL A 113 13.09 -1.57 15.00
C VAL A 113 12.38 -0.22 14.92
N ILE A 114 12.60 0.53 13.86
CA ILE A 114 11.94 1.82 13.65
C ILE A 114 10.44 1.64 13.47
N ASP A 115 9.99 0.66 12.69
CA ASP A 115 8.57 0.34 12.56
C ASP A 115 7.90 -0.01 13.90
N GLU A 116 8.58 -0.78 14.75
CA GLU A 116 8.07 -1.13 16.08
C GLU A 116 7.95 0.11 16.99
N ILE A 117 8.92 1.02 16.94
CA ILE A 117 8.89 2.27 17.70
C ILE A 117 7.79 3.19 17.15
N GLU A 118 7.68 3.31 15.84
CA GLU A 118 6.63 4.11 15.21
C GLU A 118 5.23 3.60 15.59
N ALA A 119 5.02 2.28 15.58
CA ALA A 119 3.77 1.66 16.01
C ALA A 119 3.47 1.95 17.48
N PHE A 120 4.47 1.89 18.35
CA PHE A 120 4.34 2.23 19.76
C PHE A 120 3.93 3.69 19.95
N VAL A 121 4.60 4.62 19.27
CA VAL A 121 4.34 6.06 19.38
C VAL A 121 2.96 6.43 18.82
N ARG A 122 2.55 5.84 17.71
CA ARG A 122 1.18 5.99 17.17
C ARG A 122 0.13 5.50 18.14
N THR A 123 0.38 4.37 18.82
CA THR A 123 -0.51 3.87 19.85
C THR A 123 -0.64 4.87 21.00
N GLU A 124 0.48 5.41 21.47
CA GLU A 124 0.50 6.44 22.53
C GLU A 124 -0.30 7.70 22.13
N TYR A 125 -0.13 8.17 20.88
CA TYR A 125 -0.90 9.29 20.35
C TYR A 125 -2.42 9.02 20.35
N ARG A 126 -2.83 7.83 19.94
CA ARG A 126 -4.24 7.45 19.94
C ARG A 126 -4.81 7.35 21.36
N LEU A 127 -4.03 6.77 22.26
CA LEU A 127 -4.42 6.67 23.67
C LEU A 127 -4.65 8.04 24.33
N ARG A 128 -3.97 9.08 23.87
CA ARG A 128 -4.20 10.45 24.33
C ARG A 128 -5.67 10.86 24.24
N HIS A 129 -6.37 10.44 23.17
CA HIS A 129 -7.78 10.77 22.98
C HIS A 129 -8.73 9.98 23.88
N TYR A 130 -8.31 8.82 24.38
CA TYR A 130 -9.14 7.94 25.21
C TYR A 130 -8.76 8.00 26.69
N ALA A 131 -7.66 8.62 27.01
CA ALA A 131 -7.11 8.66 28.38
C ALA A 131 -7.94 9.50 29.37
N GLU A 132 -8.88 10.30 28.88
CA GLU A 132 -9.86 11.02 29.70
C GLU A 132 -10.92 10.09 30.29
N SER A 133 -11.12 8.93 29.69
CA SER A 133 -12.20 8.00 30.03
C SER A 133 -11.74 6.99 31.08
N TYR A 134 -11.58 7.43 32.33
CA TYR A 134 -11.48 6.51 33.45
C TYR A 134 -12.88 6.22 34.02
N ASP A 135 -13.04 5.10 34.73
CA ASP A 135 -14.29 4.78 35.42
C ASP A 135 -14.35 5.54 36.73
N PRO A 136 -15.19 6.57 36.88
CA PRO A 136 -15.26 7.39 38.09
C PRO A 136 -15.80 6.63 39.30
N TYR A 137 -16.47 5.50 39.08
CA TYR A 137 -16.97 4.65 40.17
C TYR A 137 -15.93 3.65 40.65
N SER A 138 -14.85 3.44 39.90
CA SER A 138 -13.72 2.59 40.30
C SER A 138 -12.76 3.28 41.26
N VAL A 139 -12.82 4.62 41.37
CA VAL A 139 -11.85 5.41 42.13
C VAL A 139 -11.99 5.10 43.63
N LYS A 140 -10.87 4.69 44.25
CA LYS A 140 -10.74 4.39 45.68
C LYS A 140 -9.48 5.03 46.21
N ALA A 141 -9.53 5.52 47.42
CA ALA A 141 -8.36 6.03 48.14
C ALA A 141 -8.09 5.18 49.35
N LYS A 142 -6.82 4.87 49.61
CA LYS A 142 -6.34 4.20 50.83
C LYS A 142 -5.31 5.09 51.49
N ASP A 143 -5.70 5.65 52.63
CA ASP A 143 -4.80 6.45 53.43
C ASP A 143 -3.99 5.52 54.35
N HIS A 144 -2.66 5.65 54.26
CA HIS A 144 -1.73 4.86 55.11
C HIS A 144 -1.27 5.63 56.35
N GLY A 145 -1.74 6.88 56.52
CA GLY A 145 -1.18 7.81 57.48
C GLY A 145 0.17 8.37 57.10
N ASN A 146 0.72 9.25 57.92
CA ASN A 146 2.02 9.90 57.65
C ASN A 146 2.13 10.62 56.30
N GLY A 147 1.01 11.15 55.76
CA GLY A 147 0.96 11.83 54.48
C GLY A 147 1.05 10.92 53.26
N ARG A 148 0.94 9.61 53.39
CA ARG A 148 0.93 8.65 52.31
C ARG A 148 -0.49 8.19 51.97
N VAL A 149 -0.86 8.35 50.70
CA VAL A 149 -2.17 7.94 50.18
C VAL A 149 -1.99 7.21 48.85
N ASP A 150 -2.61 6.05 48.71
CA ASP A 150 -2.72 5.34 47.43
C ASP A 150 -4.10 5.62 46.83
N ILE A 151 -4.15 6.04 45.58
CA ILE A 151 -5.38 6.21 44.82
C ILE A 151 -5.40 5.14 43.72
N PHE A 152 -6.50 4.42 43.64
CA PHE A 152 -6.71 3.38 42.62
C PHE A 152 -7.85 3.80 41.70
N PHE A 153 -7.72 3.50 40.40
CA PHE A 153 -8.81 3.61 39.45
C PHE A 153 -8.58 2.68 38.25
N GLU A 154 -9.65 2.45 37.48
CA GLU A 154 -9.60 1.68 36.22
C GLU A 154 -9.93 2.60 35.06
N TYR A 155 -9.39 2.28 33.85
CA TYR A 155 -9.82 2.97 32.65
C TYR A 155 -11.21 2.50 32.22
N SER A 156 -11.94 3.37 31.51
CA SER A 156 -13.27 3.05 31.03
C SER A 156 -13.25 1.82 30.11
N LYS A 157 -14.16 0.88 30.39
CA LYS A 157 -14.33 -0.35 29.60
C LYS A 157 -15.18 -0.14 28.36
N TYR A 158 -15.77 1.05 28.21
CA TYR A 158 -16.72 1.36 27.15
C TYR A 158 -16.08 2.18 26.05
N ALA A 159 -16.60 1.99 24.81
CA ALA A 159 -16.23 2.76 23.62
C ALA A 159 -14.74 2.69 23.20
N LEU A 160 -13.96 1.75 23.73
CA LEU A 160 -12.57 1.55 23.31
C LEU A 160 -12.52 0.89 21.94
N PRO A 161 -11.75 1.43 21.01
CA PRO A 161 -11.40 0.74 19.76
C PRO A 161 -10.76 -0.62 20.04
N GLN A 162 -10.94 -1.56 19.14
CA GLN A 162 -10.53 -2.95 19.37
C GLN A 162 -9.02 -3.12 19.60
N ASP A 163 -8.19 -2.34 18.90
CA ASP A 163 -6.72 -2.36 18.99
C ASP A 163 -6.18 -1.87 20.36
N ILE A 164 -6.92 -1.00 21.03
CA ILE A 164 -6.63 -0.54 22.38
C ILE A 164 -7.59 -1.12 23.44
N SER A 165 -8.36 -2.13 23.07
CA SER A 165 -9.35 -2.74 23.96
C SER A 165 -8.74 -3.42 25.19
N TYR A 166 -7.44 -3.71 25.19
CA TYR A 166 -6.71 -4.25 26.34
C TYR A 166 -6.66 -3.29 27.53
N PHE A 167 -6.92 -1.99 27.34
CA PHE A 167 -7.02 -1.02 28.42
C PHE A 167 -8.10 -1.36 29.45
N ARG A 168 -9.15 -2.06 29.04
CA ARG A 168 -10.18 -2.54 29.97
C ARG A 168 -9.66 -3.52 31.03
N HIS A 169 -8.43 -4.04 30.83
CA HIS A 169 -7.77 -4.97 31.75
C HIS A 169 -6.67 -4.29 32.56
N LEU A 170 -6.56 -2.97 32.46
CA LEU A 170 -5.53 -2.21 33.15
C LEU A 170 -6.12 -1.49 34.36
N SER A 171 -5.48 -1.68 35.49
CA SER A 171 -5.72 -0.98 36.73
C SER A 171 -4.59 -0.02 37.04
N VAL A 172 -4.91 1.09 37.66
CA VAL A 172 -3.97 2.17 37.99
C VAL A 172 -3.89 2.36 39.48
N LYS A 173 -2.65 2.52 39.98
CA LYS A 173 -2.33 2.93 41.33
C LYS A 173 -1.47 4.18 41.30
N VAL A 174 -1.90 5.25 41.94
CA VAL A 174 -1.13 6.48 42.15
C VAL A 174 -0.73 6.59 43.60
N GLU A 175 0.57 6.75 43.85
CA GLU A 175 1.12 6.95 45.20
C GLU A 175 1.35 8.43 45.46
N LEU A 176 0.69 8.97 46.45
CA LEU A 176 0.84 10.35 46.91
C LEU A 176 1.67 10.38 48.18
N VAL A 177 2.56 11.34 48.26
CA VAL A 177 3.28 11.69 49.50
C VAL A 177 3.08 13.18 49.76
N ASN A 178 2.51 13.49 50.92
CA ASN A 178 2.15 14.86 51.33
C ASN A 178 1.33 15.61 50.26
N GLY A 179 0.36 14.91 49.63
CA GLY A 179 -0.51 15.45 48.58
C GLY A 179 0.14 15.62 47.23
N GLN A 180 1.37 15.14 47.05
CA GLN A 180 2.08 15.20 45.74
C GLN A 180 2.19 13.81 45.14
N PRO A 181 1.81 13.60 43.86
CA PRO A 181 2.03 12.34 43.19
C PRO A 181 3.55 12.08 43.04
N GLN A 182 3.98 10.92 43.47
CA GLN A 182 5.36 10.46 43.37
C GLN A 182 5.51 9.41 42.27
N THR A 183 4.68 8.38 42.32
CA THR A 183 4.72 7.32 41.33
C THR A 183 3.30 6.94 40.92
N MET A 184 3.21 6.39 39.71
CA MET A 184 2.02 5.76 39.20
C MET A 184 2.39 4.41 38.61
N SER A 185 1.62 3.39 38.97
CA SER A 185 1.76 2.05 38.39
C SER A 185 0.50 1.67 37.66
N ILE A 186 0.67 1.20 36.42
CA ILE A 186 -0.39 0.66 35.57
C ILE A 186 -0.07 -0.80 35.36
N TYR A 187 -0.98 -1.67 35.67
CA TYR A 187 -0.78 -3.11 35.58
C TYR A 187 -2.05 -3.82 35.11
N ASN A 188 -1.90 -5.00 34.52
CA ASN A 188 -3.03 -5.79 34.06
C ASN A 188 -3.57 -6.66 35.19
N ASP A 189 -4.89 -6.79 35.25
CA ASP A 189 -5.63 -7.68 36.17
C ASP A 189 -5.79 -9.09 35.60
N GLN A 190 -5.69 -9.24 34.27
CA GLN A 190 -5.75 -10.52 33.56
C GLN A 190 -4.94 -10.48 32.26
N PRO A 191 -4.50 -11.65 31.75
CA PRO A 191 -3.78 -11.73 30.49
C PRO A 191 -4.60 -11.19 29.33
N PHE A 192 -3.93 -10.56 28.34
CA PHE A 192 -4.56 -10.03 27.14
C PHE A 192 -3.69 -10.24 25.88
N LYS A 193 -4.30 -10.05 24.70
CA LYS A 193 -3.59 -10.12 23.42
C LYS A 193 -3.35 -8.72 22.87
N PHE A 194 -2.12 -8.49 22.40
CA PHE A 194 -1.73 -7.24 21.78
C PHE A 194 -0.67 -7.47 20.68
N ASN A 195 -0.92 -7.01 19.46
CA ASN A 195 0.01 -7.10 18.33
C ASN A 195 0.62 -8.50 18.11
N GLY A 196 -0.19 -9.55 18.25
CA GLY A 196 0.25 -10.93 18.08
C GLY A 196 1.01 -11.51 19.29
N TYR A 197 1.15 -10.74 20.37
CA TYR A 197 1.68 -11.20 21.65
C TYR A 197 0.56 -11.62 22.58
N GLN A 198 0.73 -12.70 23.30
CA GLN A 198 -0.05 -13.07 24.46
C GLN A 198 0.65 -12.48 25.69
N ILE A 199 0.14 -11.38 26.22
CA ILE A 199 0.70 -10.69 27.39
C ILE A 199 0.17 -11.35 28.64
N GLU A 200 1.07 -11.83 29.47
CA GLU A 200 0.77 -12.44 30.77
C GLU A 200 0.92 -11.41 31.89
N SER A 201 1.98 -10.61 31.86
CA SER A 201 2.23 -9.54 32.82
C SER A 201 2.58 -8.25 32.09
N TYR A 202 1.95 -7.17 32.46
CA TYR A 202 2.22 -5.80 32.03
C TYR A 202 2.35 -4.92 33.24
N LEU A 203 3.45 -4.22 33.38
CA LEU A 203 3.68 -3.21 34.40
C LEU A 203 4.29 -1.97 33.74
N GLN A 204 3.60 -0.85 33.88
CA GLN A 204 4.12 0.46 33.52
C GLN A 204 4.24 1.29 34.79
N ARG A 205 5.44 1.71 35.12
CA ARG A 205 5.74 2.60 36.23
C ARG A 205 6.16 3.96 35.71
N LEU A 206 5.55 5.00 36.26
CA LEU A 206 5.87 6.38 36.00
C LEU A 206 6.34 7.03 37.30
N ASP A 207 7.47 7.74 37.24
CA ASP A 207 7.93 8.59 38.33
C ASP A 207 7.64 10.04 37.96
N PHE A 208 7.11 10.81 38.90
CA PHE A 208 6.77 12.20 38.66
C PHE A 208 7.78 13.16 39.28
N LYS A 209 7.97 14.28 38.62
CA LYS A 209 8.79 15.40 39.09
C LYS A 209 8.05 16.70 38.88
N ARG A 210 8.20 17.60 39.82
CA ARG A 210 7.68 18.96 39.70
C ARG A 210 8.82 19.88 39.25
N LEU A 211 8.58 20.61 38.16
CA LEU A 211 9.50 21.62 37.63
C LEU A 211 9.47 22.88 38.54
N GLU A 212 10.44 23.75 38.39
CA GLU A 212 10.50 25.05 39.11
C GLU A 212 9.29 25.94 38.78
N SER A 213 8.73 25.81 37.55
CA SER A 213 7.48 26.44 37.15
C SER A 213 6.24 25.96 37.93
N GLY A 214 6.37 24.88 38.72
CA GLY A 214 5.27 24.24 39.42
C GLY A 214 4.56 23.15 38.61
N LYS A 215 4.87 22.98 37.33
CA LYS A 215 4.29 21.96 36.46
C LYS A 215 4.74 20.56 36.87
N LEU A 216 3.79 19.63 36.95
CA LEU A 216 4.06 18.21 37.17
C LEU A 216 4.35 17.54 35.84
N ILE A 217 5.46 16.81 35.76
CA ILE A 217 5.86 16.05 34.58
C ILE A 217 6.18 14.61 34.94
N ILE A 218 6.19 13.73 33.94
CA ILE A 218 6.77 12.40 34.04
C ILE A 218 8.30 12.56 33.90
N ASP A 219 9.03 12.16 34.93
CA ASP A 219 10.49 12.18 34.96
C ASP A 219 11.07 10.91 34.34
N SER A 220 10.40 9.77 34.57
CA SER A 220 10.73 8.52 33.93
C SER A 220 9.48 7.66 33.71
N LYS A 221 9.50 6.87 32.64
CA LYS A 221 8.48 5.87 32.30
C LYS A 221 9.16 4.55 32.02
N HIS A 222 8.86 3.56 32.81
CA HIS A 222 9.40 2.22 32.70
C HIS A 222 8.28 1.23 32.42
N ILE A 223 8.40 0.47 31.33
CA ILE A 223 7.39 -0.50 30.89
C ILE A 223 8.05 -1.88 30.83
N GLU A 224 7.53 -2.79 31.62
CA GLU A 224 7.91 -4.20 31.64
C GLU A 224 6.75 -5.06 31.15
N VAL A 225 7.05 -5.93 30.18
CA VAL A 225 6.06 -6.83 29.59
C VAL A 225 6.62 -8.23 29.54
N GLU A 226 5.87 -9.19 30.08
CA GLU A 226 6.18 -10.61 29.94
C GLU A 226 5.02 -11.33 29.26
N GLY A 227 5.33 -12.29 28.41
CA GLY A 227 4.33 -13.03 27.67
C GLY A 227 4.92 -14.03 26.67
N LYS A 228 4.17 -14.32 25.61
CA LYS A 228 4.55 -15.27 24.56
C LYS A 228 4.21 -14.75 23.17
N LYS A 229 5.03 -15.12 22.19
CA LYS A 229 4.77 -14.94 20.75
C LYS A 229 5.01 -16.28 20.06
N ARG A 230 3.94 -16.89 19.46
CA ARG A 230 4.02 -18.21 18.82
C ARG A 230 4.73 -19.23 19.73
N ASP A 231 4.31 -19.34 20.99
CA ASP A 231 4.85 -20.22 22.05
C ASP A 231 6.28 -19.91 22.55
N LYS A 232 6.97 -18.95 21.98
CA LYS A 232 8.26 -18.48 22.50
C LYS A 232 8.06 -17.47 23.62
N PRO A 233 8.80 -17.57 24.75
CA PRO A 233 8.71 -16.57 25.80
C PRO A 233 9.21 -15.22 25.31
N VAL A 234 8.54 -14.17 25.75
CA VAL A 234 8.85 -12.78 25.40
C VAL A 234 9.00 -11.96 26.66
N ARG A 235 10.07 -11.16 26.72
CA ARG A 235 10.25 -10.08 27.68
C ARG A 235 10.58 -8.80 26.96
N MET A 236 9.87 -7.73 27.31
CA MET A 236 10.14 -6.40 26.78
C MET A 236 10.37 -5.46 27.97
N ASN A 237 11.40 -4.66 27.84
CA ASN A 237 11.71 -3.60 28.80
C ASN A 237 11.91 -2.32 28.00
N THR A 238 11.12 -1.28 28.33
CA THR A 238 11.19 0.03 27.68
C THR A 238 11.34 1.10 28.74
N MET A 239 12.34 1.97 28.62
CA MET A 239 12.53 3.13 29.46
C MET A 239 12.45 4.39 28.59
N ILE A 240 11.67 5.35 29.04
CA ILE A 240 11.51 6.65 28.38
C ILE A 240 11.72 7.74 29.43
N ARG A 241 12.53 8.74 29.11
CA ARG A 241 12.75 9.91 29.95
C ARG A 241 12.78 11.19 29.12
N PRO A 242 12.23 12.29 29.61
CA PRO A 242 12.33 13.57 28.95
C PRO A 242 13.77 14.11 29.04
N ILE A 243 14.21 14.80 28.00
CA ILE A 243 15.51 15.46 27.90
C ILE A 243 15.33 16.96 27.93
N ALA A 244 14.34 17.46 27.22
CA ALA A 244 13.99 18.87 27.17
C ALA A 244 12.48 19.03 26.99
N ILE A 245 11.88 20.00 27.65
CA ILE A 245 10.46 20.31 27.61
C ILE A 245 10.31 21.82 27.43
N TYR A 246 9.44 22.23 26.50
CA TYR A 246 8.88 23.57 26.50
C TYR A 246 7.62 23.56 27.34
N ASP A 247 7.52 24.49 28.24
CA ASP A 247 6.32 24.68 29.04
C ASP A 247 5.32 25.62 28.35
N ASP A 248 4.16 25.80 28.97
CA ASP A 248 3.08 26.65 28.44
C ASP A 248 3.45 28.15 28.40
N GLN A 249 4.60 28.53 28.94
CA GLN A 249 5.12 29.91 28.93
C GLN A 249 6.25 30.13 27.91
N ASN A 250 6.48 29.12 27.04
CA ASN A 250 7.58 29.10 26.07
C ASN A 250 8.98 29.10 26.70
N GLU A 251 9.11 28.75 27.96
CA GLU A 251 10.41 28.53 28.58
C GLU A 251 10.89 27.10 28.31
N VAL A 252 12.15 26.98 27.94
CA VAL A 252 12.77 25.66 27.71
C VAL A 252 13.40 25.19 29.01
N THR A 253 12.89 24.09 29.53
CA THR A 253 13.55 23.38 30.63
C THR A 253 14.37 22.23 30.07
N VAL A 254 15.70 22.36 30.10
CA VAL A 254 16.61 21.29 29.73
C VAL A 254 16.88 20.41 30.95
N LEU A 255 16.52 19.13 30.85
CA LEU A 255 16.70 18.15 31.93
C LEU A 255 18.01 17.37 31.81
N ASP A 256 18.50 17.16 30.57
CA ASP A 256 19.76 16.47 30.28
C ASP A 256 20.47 17.15 29.11
N HIS A 257 21.41 18.05 29.39
CA HIS A 257 22.18 18.81 28.40
C HIS A 257 23.02 17.87 27.50
N LYS A 258 23.64 16.85 28.06
CA LYS A 258 24.49 15.92 27.31
C LYS A 258 23.70 15.12 26.26
N MET A 259 22.52 14.68 26.61
CA MET A 259 21.65 13.97 25.69
C MET A 259 21.04 14.91 24.64
N LEU A 260 20.77 16.17 24.98
CA LEU A 260 20.27 17.17 24.04
C LEU A 260 21.31 17.49 22.96
N GLU A 261 22.59 17.54 23.31
CA GLU A 261 23.69 17.68 22.34
C GLU A 261 23.74 16.51 21.36
N GLN A 262 23.51 15.26 21.82
CA GLN A 262 23.46 14.09 20.97
C GLN A 262 22.33 14.14 19.94
N VAL A 263 21.16 14.65 20.29
CA VAL A 263 20.01 14.81 19.35
C VAL A 263 20.39 15.70 18.17
N SER A 264 21.31 16.63 18.37
CA SER A 264 21.76 17.59 17.35
C SER A 264 22.94 17.07 16.52
N ASP A 265 23.44 15.86 16.77
CA ASP A 265 24.56 15.26 16.02
C ASP A 265 24.17 15.08 14.53
N PRO A 266 24.97 15.59 13.57
CA PRO A 266 24.70 15.48 12.14
C PRO A 266 24.61 14.03 11.61
N ARG A 267 25.14 13.05 12.34
CA ARG A 267 25.09 11.62 12.00
C ARG A 267 23.73 10.99 12.30
N MET A 268 22.91 11.64 13.12
CA MET A 268 21.59 11.15 13.45
C MET A 268 20.69 11.16 12.22
N ARG A 269 20.05 10.05 11.94
CA ARG A 269 18.96 9.97 10.97
C ARG A 269 17.66 10.36 11.64
N GLU A 270 16.75 10.88 10.83
CA GLU A 270 15.43 11.34 11.28
C GLU A 270 14.35 10.75 10.41
N GLU A 271 13.32 10.19 11.04
CA GLU A 271 12.11 9.70 10.38
C GLU A 271 10.87 10.33 10.98
N SER A 272 10.02 10.88 10.12
CA SER A 272 8.75 11.46 10.54
C SER A 272 7.71 10.38 10.79
N VAL A 273 7.02 10.46 11.94
CA VAL A 273 5.93 9.57 12.30
C VAL A 273 4.60 10.19 11.85
N VAL A 274 3.93 9.55 10.92
CA VAL A 274 2.61 9.97 10.50
C VAL A 274 1.57 9.51 11.52
N LEU A 275 1.08 10.44 12.34
CA LEU A 275 0.18 10.17 13.46
C LEU A 275 -1.28 10.01 13.01
N ASP A 276 -1.70 10.79 12.03
CA ASP A 276 -3.05 10.77 11.51
C ASP A 276 -3.04 10.71 9.96
N ARG A 277 -3.88 9.86 9.39
CA ARG A 277 -3.99 9.67 7.94
C ARG A 277 -5.45 9.55 7.57
N VAL A 278 -5.88 10.36 6.59
CA VAL A 278 -7.22 10.26 6.02
C VAL A 278 -7.35 8.98 5.20
N PHE A 279 -6.30 8.61 4.48
CA PHE A 279 -6.29 7.41 3.66
C PHE A 279 -5.33 6.33 4.21
N PRO A 280 -5.65 5.05 3.97
CA PRO A 280 -6.90 4.54 3.39
C PRO A 280 -8.10 4.77 4.34
N LEU A 281 -9.25 5.11 3.78
CA LEU A 281 -10.50 5.20 4.55
C LEU A 281 -10.77 3.86 5.25
N MET A 282 -11.39 3.90 6.44
CA MET A 282 -11.62 2.70 7.28
C MET A 282 -10.33 2.00 7.73
N GLY A 283 -9.18 2.64 7.61
CA GLY A 283 -7.88 2.09 8.00
C GLY A 283 -7.84 1.64 9.46
N ASP A 284 -8.51 2.37 10.33
CA ASP A 284 -8.61 2.02 11.75
C ASP A 284 -9.26 0.66 12.02
N MET A 285 -10.23 0.25 11.21
CA MET A 285 -10.86 -1.08 11.36
C MET A 285 -9.87 -2.21 11.07
N VAL A 286 -8.96 -2.02 10.13
CA VAL A 286 -7.98 -3.04 9.72
C VAL A 286 -6.81 -3.07 10.69
N ARG A 287 -6.33 -1.90 11.12
CA ARG A 287 -5.30 -1.79 12.18
C ARG A 287 -5.74 -2.47 13.49
N ARG A 288 -7.03 -2.39 13.82
CA ARG A 288 -7.63 -3.07 14.99
C ARG A 288 -7.45 -4.59 14.94
N GLN A 289 -7.25 -5.15 13.76
CA GLN A 289 -7.00 -6.59 13.57
C GLN A 289 -5.49 -6.94 13.58
N GLY A 290 -4.63 -5.96 13.85
CA GLY A 290 -3.17 -6.14 13.85
C GLY A 290 -2.57 -6.24 12.44
N ILE A 291 -3.26 -5.70 11.43
CA ILE A 291 -2.79 -5.70 10.04
C ILE A 291 -2.19 -4.33 9.74
N ASP A 292 -0.95 -4.31 9.28
CA ASP A 292 -0.30 -3.09 8.81
C ASP A 292 -0.96 -2.58 7.52
N LEU A 293 -1.22 -1.28 7.50
CA LEU A 293 -1.84 -0.64 6.35
C LEU A 293 -0.77 -0.21 5.34
N PRO A 294 -1.03 -0.40 4.04
CA PRO A 294 -0.17 0.18 3.02
C PRO A 294 -0.20 1.72 3.11
N LEU A 295 0.91 2.34 2.77
CA LEU A 295 0.98 3.79 2.60
C LEU A 295 -0.03 4.22 1.52
N PRO A 296 -0.75 5.34 1.70
CA PRO A 296 -1.92 5.65 0.88
C PRO A 296 -1.59 5.97 -0.58
N PHE A 297 -0.52 6.72 -0.82
CA PHE A 297 -0.15 7.19 -2.15
C PHE A 297 1.03 6.38 -2.70
N GLY A 298 1.02 6.12 -3.99
CA GLY A 298 2.11 5.43 -4.66
C GLY A 298 2.42 6.04 -6.02
N VAL A 299 3.70 6.02 -6.37
CA VAL A 299 4.19 6.31 -7.72
C VAL A 299 5.11 5.18 -8.13
N SER A 300 4.98 4.67 -9.34
CA SER A 300 5.85 3.59 -9.80
C SER A 300 6.16 3.70 -11.29
N VAL A 301 7.32 3.14 -11.65
CA VAL A 301 7.76 2.99 -13.04
C VAL A 301 7.81 1.50 -13.35
N ALA A 302 7.17 1.09 -14.43
CA ALA A 302 7.19 -0.28 -14.91
C ALA A 302 7.77 -0.35 -16.31
N TYR A 303 8.71 -1.27 -16.48
CA TYR A 303 9.20 -1.72 -17.78
C TYR A 303 8.62 -3.10 -18.07
N ARG A 304 8.04 -3.28 -19.25
CA ARG A 304 7.53 -4.58 -19.72
C ARG A 304 8.06 -4.84 -21.13
N ASN A 305 8.61 -6.02 -21.31
CA ASN A 305 8.92 -6.58 -22.63
C ASN A 305 7.97 -7.76 -22.86
N GLN A 306 7.29 -7.74 -24.00
CA GLN A 306 6.31 -8.76 -24.40
C GLN A 306 6.60 -9.24 -25.81
N ASN A 307 6.75 -10.54 -25.97
CA ASN A 307 6.82 -11.21 -27.26
C ASN A 307 5.47 -11.84 -27.60
N MET A 308 5.07 -11.74 -28.86
CA MET A 308 3.82 -12.32 -29.33
C MET A 308 4.04 -12.93 -30.72
N ASP A 309 3.53 -14.14 -30.90
CA ASP A 309 3.32 -14.76 -32.20
C ASP A 309 1.86 -14.52 -32.59
N ILE A 310 1.66 -13.85 -33.72
CA ILE A 310 0.35 -13.40 -34.17
C ILE A 310 -0.07 -14.21 -35.42
N PRO A 311 -0.92 -15.24 -35.25
CA PRO A 311 -1.56 -15.91 -36.38
C PRO A 311 -2.56 -14.98 -37.05
N PHE A 312 -2.51 -14.88 -38.37
CA PHE A 312 -3.44 -14.08 -39.17
C PHE A 312 -4.68 -14.88 -39.55
N THR A 313 -5.81 -14.20 -39.70
CA THR A 313 -7.07 -14.78 -40.18
C THR A 313 -7.52 -14.21 -41.50
N ASP A 314 -7.21 -12.95 -41.80
CA ASP A 314 -7.44 -12.30 -43.10
C ASP A 314 -6.54 -11.09 -43.31
N PHE A 315 -6.32 -10.75 -44.57
CA PHE A 315 -5.58 -9.55 -44.99
C PHE A 315 -6.49 -8.66 -45.83
N VAL A 316 -6.68 -7.41 -45.40
CA VAL A 316 -7.39 -6.38 -46.15
C VAL A 316 -6.50 -5.14 -46.23
N ILE A 317 -6.21 -4.66 -47.44
CA ILE A 317 -5.45 -3.45 -47.68
C ILE A 317 -6.28 -2.53 -48.56
N GLN A 318 -6.47 -1.28 -48.12
CA GLN A 318 -7.35 -0.29 -48.77
C GLN A 318 -8.77 -0.82 -49.09
N GLY A 319 -9.34 -1.63 -48.19
CA GLY A 319 -10.64 -2.24 -48.36
C GLY A 319 -10.70 -3.40 -49.36
N VAL A 320 -9.58 -3.84 -49.93
CA VAL A 320 -9.48 -4.98 -50.83
C VAL A 320 -8.96 -6.19 -50.07
N GLY A 321 -9.71 -7.28 -50.08
CA GLY A 321 -9.26 -8.57 -49.52
C GLY A 321 -8.10 -9.13 -50.35
N LEU A 322 -7.01 -9.49 -49.70
CA LEU A 322 -5.79 -10.01 -50.34
C LEU A 322 -5.52 -11.48 -49.97
N ASN A 323 -6.51 -12.20 -49.47
CA ASN A 323 -6.35 -13.60 -49.06
C ASN A 323 -6.03 -14.55 -50.23
N ASP A 324 -6.41 -14.18 -51.46
CA ASP A 324 -6.04 -14.89 -52.67
C ASP A 324 -4.54 -14.69 -53.05
N LEU A 325 -3.94 -13.58 -52.62
CA LEU A 325 -2.54 -13.26 -52.85
C LEU A 325 -1.62 -13.71 -51.74
N PHE A 326 -2.11 -13.63 -50.50
CA PHE A 326 -1.37 -14.02 -49.29
C PHE A 326 -2.22 -14.97 -48.48
N ASP A 327 -1.69 -16.14 -48.18
CA ASP A 327 -2.36 -17.11 -47.31
C ASP A 327 -2.25 -16.65 -45.83
N PRO A 328 -3.36 -16.21 -45.19
CA PRO A 328 -3.29 -15.75 -43.80
C PRO A 328 -2.97 -16.88 -42.83
N TYR A 329 -3.41 -18.12 -43.11
CA TYR A 329 -3.18 -19.26 -42.22
C TYR A 329 -1.76 -19.82 -42.28
N ALA A 330 -1.05 -19.60 -43.39
CA ALA A 330 0.35 -19.94 -43.53
C ALA A 330 1.31 -18.78 -43.16
N SER A 331 0.74 -17.60 -42.86
CA SER A 331 1.45 -16.41 -42.44
C SER A 331 1.48 -16.24 -40.93
N ILE A 332 2.57 -15.67 -40.41
CA ILE A 332 2.72 -15.41 -38.98
C ILE A 332 3.37 -14.03 -38.76
N GLY A 333 2.91 -13.32 -37.74
CA GLY A 333 3.54 -12.11 -37.25
C GLY A 333 4.31 -12.40 -35.98
N ALA A 334 5.59 -12.02 -35.95
CA ALA A 334 6.36 -11.99 -34.71
C ALA A 334 6.46 -10.54 -34.23
N VAL A 335 6.04 -10.29 -32.99
CA VAL A 335 5.99 -8.95 -32.40
C VAL A 335 6.74 -8.94 -31.08
N ASN A 336 7.64 -7.98 -30.93
CA ASN A 336 8.23 -7.60 -29.67
C ASN A 336 7.71 -6.21 -29.28
N ALA A 337 7.10 -6.09 -28.12
CA ALA A 337 6.57 -4.85 -27.59
C ALA A 337 7.28 -4.49 -26.28
N GLU A 338 8.00 -3.38 -26.28
CA GLU A 338 8.64 -2.83 -25.08
C GLU A 338 7.84 -1.63 -24.59
N SER A 339 7.44 -1.66 -23.33
CA SER A 339 6.70 -0.54 -22.73
C SER A 339 7.38 0.00 -21.49
N LEU A 340 7.38 1.32 -21.36
CA LEU A 340 7.78 2.05 -20.18
C LEU A 340 6.59 2.89 -19.71
N THR A 341 6.09 2.60 -18.52
CA THR A 341 4.91 3.26 -17.97
C THR A 341 5.20 3.87 -16.60
N LEU A 342 4.65 5.05 -16.39
CA LEU A 342 4.56 5.72 -15.09
C LEU A 342 3.15 5.52 -14.56
N ARG A 343 3.03 5.05 -13.32
CA ARG A 343 1.78 4.82 -12.63
C ARG A 343 1.73 5.67 -11.36
N ALA A 344 0.60 6.32 -11.10
CA ALA A 344 0.26 6.93 -9.83
C ALA A 344 -0.97 6.22 -9.26
N ASP A 345 -0.94 5.89 -7.97
CA ASP A 345 -2.00 5.12 -7.33
C ASP A 345 -2.38 5.64 -5.94
N LEU A 346 -3.60 5.33 -5.54
CA LEU A 346 -4.18 5.67 -4.25
C LEU A 346 -4.90 4.47 -3.65
N ASN A 347 -4.57 4.10 -2.41
CA ASN A 347 -5.35 3.19 -1.61
C ASN A 347 -6.56 3.92 -1.01
N ILE A 348 -7.73 3.79 -1.64
CA ILE A 348 -8.97 4.40 -1.14
C ILE A 348 -9.42 3.68 0.13
N LEU A 349 -9.42 2.34 0.10
CA LEU A 349 -9.69 1.47 1.24
C LEU A 349 -8.48 0.54 1.46
N PRO A 350 -8.31 -0.06 2.62
CA PRO A 350 -7.21 -0.99 2.89
C PRO A 350 -7.06 -2.13 1.88
N PHE A 351 -8.18 -2.51 1.27
CA PHE A 351 -8.28 -3.59 0.30
C PHE A 351 -8.55 -3.11 -1.14
N TRP A 352 -8.67 -1.79 -1.35
CA TRP A 352 -9.03 -1.20 -2.64
C TRP A 352 -8.08 -0.07 -3.05
N ASN A 353 -7.33 -0.33 -4.12
CA ASN A 353 -6.42 0.61 -4.76
C ASN A 353 -6.96 1.03 -6.13
N VAL A 354 -6.83 2.30 -6.48
CA VAL A 354 -7.11 2.83 -7.82
C VAL A 354 -5.87 3.50 -8.36
N TYR A 355 -5.69 3.46 -9.67
CA TYR A 355 -4.51 4.03 -10.31
C TYR A 355 -4.77 4.57 -11.70
N GLY A 356 -3.95 5.53 -12.09
CA GLY A 356 -3.77 5.98 -13.44
C GLY A 356 -2.37 5.65 -13.95
N LEU A 357 -2.24 5.44 -15.23
CA LEU A 357 -0.95 5.19 -15.88
C LEU A 357 -0.82 5.97 -17.19
N VAL A 358 0.40 6.34 -17.49
CA VAL A 358 0.80 6.95 -18.77
C VAL A 358 2.14 6.37 -19.18
N GLY A 359 2.42 6.30 -20.46
CA GLY A 359 3.72 5.79 -20.92
C GLY A 359 3.85 5.70 -22.43
N LYS A 360 4.83 4.91 -22.84
CA LYS A 360 5.15 4.66 -24.24
C LYS A 360 5.33 3.17 -24.48
N ILE A 361 5.00 2.74 -25.69
CA ILE A 361 5.20 1.37 -26.17
C ILE A 361 5.92 1.45 -27.51
N ASN A 362 7.06 0.79 -27.60
CA ASN A 362 7.77 0.56 -28.85
C ASN A 362 7.43 -0.86 -29.32
N VAL A 363 6.99 -0.99 -30.53
CA VAL A 363 6.59 -2.25 -31.15
C VAL A 363 7.46 -2.52 -32.38
N ASP A 364 8.26 -3.56 -32.29
CA ASP A 364 8.97 -4.10 -33.43
C ASP A 364 8.26 -5.37 -33.89
N ALA A 365 7.72 -5.33 -35.10
CA ALA A 365 6.99 -6.44 -35.69
C ALA A 365 7.64 -6.90 -36.97
N GLN A 366 7.62 -8.20 -37.20
CA GLN A 366 8.00 -8.80 -38.47
C GLN A 366 6.83 -9.67 -38.96
N VAL A 367 6.22 -9.24 -40.06
CA VAL A 367 5.19 -10.01 -40.75
C VAL A 367 5.90 -10.93 -41.72
N ASP A 368 5.73 -12.24 -41.58
CA ASP A 368 6.19 -13.28 -42.51
C ASP A 368 4.96 -13.80 -43.28
N ALA A 369 4.65 -13.17 -44.41
CA ALA A 369 3.46 -13.45 -45.20
C ALA A 369 3.78 -14.46 -46.31
N GLU A 370 2.96 -15.50 -46.44
CA GLU A 370 3.06 -16.50 -47.49
C GLU A 370 2.31 -16.00 -48.74
N TYR A 371 3.06 -15.69 -49.79
CA TYR A 371 2.50 -15.34 -51.08
C TYR A 371 2.09 -16.60 -51.86
N THR A 372 0.84 -16.66 -52.35
CA THR A 372 0.23 -17.85 -52.97
C THR A 372 0.69 -18.10 -54.40
N GLY A 373 1.19 -17.06 -55.10
CA GLY A 373 1.50 -17.15 -56.53
C GLY A 373 0.29 -16.97 -57.45
N GLU A 374 -0.93 -16.90 -56.90
CA GLU A 374 -2.17 -16.83 -57.72
C GLU A 374 -2.25 -15.63 -58.65
N ALA A 375 -1.69 -14.48 -58.25
CA ALA A 375 -1.67 -13.31 -59.15
C ALA A 375 -0.88 -13.60 -60.43
N GLY A 376 0.26 -14.30 -60.32
CA GLY A 376 1.07 -14.70 -61.47
C GLY A 376 0.37 -15.79 -62.31
N GLU A 377 -0.28 -16.75 -61.66
CA GLU A 377 -1.05 -17.77 -62.34
C GLU A 377 -2.25 -17.18 -63.07
N PHE A 378 -2.98 -16.26 -62.47
CA PHE A 378 -4.07 -15.54 -63.12
C PHE A 378 -3.60 -14.78 -64.35
N LEU A 379 -2.44 -14.11 -64.27
CA LEU A 379 -1.83 -13.43 -65.40
C LEU A 379 -1.37 -14.43 -66.48
N ARG A 380 -0.76 -15.54 -66.08
CA ARG A 380 -0.35 -16.62 -67.00
C ARG A 380 -1.52 -17.13 -67.81
N ASP A 381 -2.63 -17.47 -67.14
CA ASP A 381 -3.82 -18.01 -67.79
C ASP A 381 -4.47 -16.97 -68.72
N LYS A 382 -4.54 -15.72 -68.30
CA LYS A 382 -5.05 -14.62 -69.14
C LYS A 382 -4.19 -14.37 -70.40
N LEU A 383 -2.87 -14.45 -70.27
CA LEU A 383 -1.92 -14.29 -71.37
C LEU A 383 -1.95 -15.50 -72.33
N ASN A 384 -2.03 -16.73 -71.77
CA ASN A 384 -2.15 -17.98 -72.56
C ASN A 384 -3.46 -18.05 -73.35
N ASN A 385 -4.55 -17.51 -72.77
CA ASN A 385 -5.83 -17.38 -73.44
C ASN A 385 -5.83 -16.41 -74.60
N LYS A 386 -4.93 -15.43 -74.62
CA LYS A 386 -4.78 -14.48 -75.73
C LYS A 386 -3.74 -14.92 -76.79
N LEU A 387 -2.66 -15.51 -76.31
CA LEU A 387 -1.54 -15.98 -77.15
C LEU A 387 -0.97 -17.27 -76.48
N PRO A 388 -1.07 -18.44 -77.12
CA PRO A 388 -0.54 -19.70 -76.60
C PRO A 388 0.94 -19.58 -76.22
N HIS A 389 1.26 -20.08 -75.00
CA HIS A 389 2.62 -20.07 -74.42
C HIS A 389 3.18 -18.68 -73.97
N LEU A 390 2.44 -17.58 -74.12
CA LEU A 390 2.90 -16.29 -73.65
C LEU A 390 2.90 -16.17 -72.16
N GLY A 391 1.90 -16.76 -71.46
CA GLY A 391 1.83 -16.81 -70.05
C GLY A 391 2.90 -17.68 -69.40
N ASP A 392 3.26 -18.81 -70.10
CA ASP A 392 4.34 -19.68 -69.63
C ASP A 392 5.70 -18.98 -69.72
N ALA A 393 5.92 -18.24 -70.83
CA ALA A 393 7.10 -17.40 -70.95
C ALA A 393 7.16 -16.28 -69.91
N PHE A 394 6.02 -15.66 -69.61
CA PHE A 394 5.90 -14.67 -68.53
C PHE A 394 6.31 -15.25 -67.16
N CYS A 395 5.79 -16.43 -66.79
CA CYS A 395 6.14 -17.07 -65.52
C CYS A 395 7.58 -17.65 -65.51
N SER A 396 8.19 -17.92 -66.68
CA SER A 396 9.60 -18.31 -66.76
C SER A 396 10.55 -17.13 -66.49
N GLU A 397 10.20 -15.94 -66.95
CA GLU A 397 11.00 -14.70 -66.77
C GLU A 397 10.70 -14.06 -65.39
N LEU A 398 9.45 -14.11 -64.90
CA LEU A 398 8.99 -13.53 -63.63
C LEU A 398 8.52 -14.61 -62.66
N SER A 399 9.37 -15.61 -62.45
CA SER A 399 9.04 -16.81 -61.64
C SER A 399 8.59 -16.46 -60.22
N ALA A 400 9.10 -15.38 -59.63
CA ALA A 400 8.72 -14.91 -58.30
C ALA A 400 7.26 -14.47 -58.18
N LEU A 401 6.60 -14.11 -59.29
CA LEU A 401 5.17 -13.75 -59.30
C LEU A 401 4.26 -14.97 -59.49
N CYS A 402 4.78 -16.06 -60.07
CA CYS A 402 4.02 -17.26 -60.36
C CYS A 402 4.31 -18.42 -59.41
N GLN A 403 5.18 -18.25 -58.45
CA GLN A 403 5.53 -19.26 -57.46
C GLN A 403 5.17 -18.78 -56.05
N THR A 404 4.81 -19.72 -55.19
CA THR A 404 4.67 -19.44 -53.77
C THR A 404 5.99 -18.96 -53.20
N GLY A 405 5.94 -17.99 -52.30
CA GLY A 405 7.11 -17.41 -51.67
C GLY A 405 6.79 -16.74 -50.34
N ARG A 406 7.81 -16.43 -49.57
CA ARG A 406 7.63 -15.71 -48.30
C ARG A 406 8.13 -14.30 -48.42
N VAL A 407 7.31 -13.36 -47.98
CA VAL A 407 7.62 -11.94 -47.93
C VAL A 407 7.72 -11.51 -46.45
N LYS A 408 8.90 -10.98 -46.10
CA LYS A 408 9.15 -10.48 -44.73
C LYS A 408 9.07 -8.96 -44.75
N ILE A 409 8.14 -8.43 -43.94
CA ILE A 409 7.92 -7.00 -43.82
C ILE A 409 8.23 -6.59 -42.37
N PRO A 410 9.33 -5.86 -42.13
CA PRO A 410 9.61 -5.30 -40.84
C PRO A 410 8.78 -4.03 -40.61
N LEU A 411 8.21 -3.90 -39.39
CA LEU A 411 7.46 -2.72 -38.97
C LEU A 411 7.97 -2.29 -37.61
N SER A 412 8.20 -0.99 -37.43
CA SER A 412 8.56 -0.40 -36.15
C SER A 412 7.59 0.73 -35.85
N LEU A 413 6.86 0.64 -34.73
CA LEU A 413 5.78 1.55 -34.35
C LEU A 413 6.00 2.05 -32.94
N GLU A 414 5.75 3.33 -32.71
CA GLU A 414 5.75 3.93 -31.38
C GLU A 414 4.33 4.34 -30.98
N TYR A 415 3.93 4.00 -29.76
CA TYR A 415 2.63 4.38 -29.21
C TYR A 415 2.77 5.14 -27.90
N ASP A 416 1.95 6.15 -27.73
CA ASP A 416 1.62 6.68 -26.41
C ASP A 416 0.53 5.82 -25.77
N VAL A 417 0.60 5.60 -24.45
CA VAL A 417 -0.40 4.85 -23.70
C VAL A 417 -0.92 5.66 -22.52
N VAL A 418 -2.22 5.60 -22.29
CA VAL A 418 -2.90 6.14 -21.12
C VAL A 418 -3.89 5.11 -20.61
N GLY A 419 -4.04 5.02 -19.29
CA GLY A 419 -4.98 4.07 -18.73
C GLY A 419 -5.37 4.36 -17.29
N LEU A 420 -6.44 3.70 -16.89
CA LEU A 420 -6.94 3.68 -15.52
C LEU A 420 -7.12 2.25 -15.07
N GLY A 421 -6.98 2.01 -13.78
CA GLY A 421 -7.18 0.67 -13.27
C GLY A 421 -7.51 0.66 -11.77
N THR A 422 -7.79 -0.53 -11.30
CA THR A 422 -8.12 -0.80 -9.91
C THR A 422 -7.59 -2.15 -9.47
N THR A 423 -7.29 -2.27 -8.18
CA THR A 423 -6.87 -3.53 -7.56
C THR A 423 -7.68 -3.74 -6.29
N LEU A 424 -8.27 -4.92 -6.18
CA LEU A 424 -8.92 -5.41 -4.96
C LEU A 424 -8.06 -6.53 -4.39
N SER A 425 -7.79 -6.49 -3.07
CA SER A 425 -6.96 -7.48 -2.39
C SER A 425 -7.55 -7.86 -1.05
N VAL A 426 -7.55 -9.15 -0.73
CA VAL A 426 -7.94 -9.66 0.57
C VAL A 426 -6.85 -10.57 1.11
N GLY A 427 -6.60 -10.52 2.41
CA GLY A 427 -5.59 -11.33 3.08
C GLY A 427 -6.18 -12.17 4.21
N TYR A 428 -5.62 -13.35 4.41
CA TYR A 428 -5.88 -14.18 5.57
C TYR A 428 -4.59 -14.84 6.04
N LYS A 429 -4.10 -14.41 7.20
CA LYS A 429 -2.76 -14.77 7.70
C LYS A 429 -1.69 -14.39 6.68
N GLU A 430 -0.87 -15.33 6.27
CA GLU A 430 0.19 -15.14 5.26
C GLU A 430 -0.31 -15.26 3.82
N PHE A 431 -1.55 -15.72 3.59
CA PHE A 431 -2.13 -15.86 2.25
C PHE A 431 -2.88 -14.60 1.83
N PHE A 432 -2.82 -14.28 0.55
CA PHE A 432 -3.64 -13.22 -0.03
C PHE A 432 -4.19 -13.62 -1.39
N ALA A 433 -5.33 -13.03 -1.72
CA ALA A 433 -5.91 -13.05 -3.05
C ALA A 433 -6.07 -11.62 -3.55
N SER A 434 -5.80 -11.40 -4.82
CA SER A 434 -5.88 -10.08 -5.44
C SER A 434 -6.41 -10.18 -6.86
N VAL A 435 -7.19 -9.19 -7.27
CA VAL A 435 -7.61 -9.02 -8.66
C VAL A 435 -7.30 -7.58 -9.06
N SER A 436 -6.46 -7.44 -10.08
CA SER A 436 -6.16 -6.15 -10.71
C SER A 436 -6.85 -6.08 -12.06
N GLY A 437 -7.52 -4.97 -12.34
CA GLY A 437 -8.14 -4.67 -13.62
C GLY A 437 -7.67 -3.33 -14.14
N SER A 438 -7.41 -3.21 -15.45
CA SER A 438 -7.09 -1.94 -16.10
C SER A 438 -7.75 -1.83 -17.46
N TYR A 439 -8.00 -0.59 -17.83
CA TYR A 439 -8.42 -0.20 -19.17
C TYR A 439 -7.40 0.80 -19.70
N THR A 440 -6.78 0.46 -20.83
CA THR A 440 -5.74 1.28 -21.47
C THR A 440 -6.11 1.60 -22.90
N LYS A 441 -5.76 2.79 -23.35
CA LYS A 441 -5.84 3.21 -24.74
C LYS A 441 -4.45 3.54 -25.24
N THR A 442 -4.21 3.23 -26.50
CA THR A 442 -2.96 3.55 -27.20
C THR A 442 -3.23 4.52 -28.33
N ARG A 443 -2.25 5.35 -28.63
CA ARG A 443 -2.27 6.27 -29.76
C ARG A 443 -0.95 6.12 -30.50
N LEU A 444 -1.02 5.84 -31.81
CA LEU A 444 0.17 5.80 -32.65
C LEU A 444 0.80 7.21 -32.66
N LYS A 445 2.11 7.27 -32.50
CA LYS A 445 2.85 8.52 -32.54
C LYS A 445 2.59 9.27 -33.87
N ASP A 446 2.51 10.58 -33.78
CA ASP A 446 2.22 11.49 -34.89
C ASP A 446 0.80 11.37 -35.49
N THR A 447 -0.10 10.70 -34.77
CA THR A 447 -1.54 10.67 -35.09
C THR A 447 -2.38 11.27 -33.96
N ASP A 448 -3.57 11.77 -34.28
CA ASP A 448 -4.51 12.33 -33.29
C ASP A 448 -5.53 11.31 -32.78
N ASN A 449 -5.61 10.14 -33.40
CA ASN A 449 -6.64 9.14 -33.11
C ASN A 449 -6.18 8.16 -32.03
N TRP A 450 -6.98 7.99 -31.00
CA TRP A 450 -6.81 6.94 -30.02
C TRP A 450 -7.43 5.65 -30.53
N GLY A 451 -6.69 4.56 -30.44
CA GLY A 451 -7.17 3.22 -30.76
C GLY A 451 -8.20 2.69 -29.76
N ASP A 452 -8.68 1.51 -30.04
CA ASP A 452 -9.59 0.79 -29.16
C ASP A 452 -8.95 0.50 -27.81
N GLY A 453 -9.80 0.38 -26.80
CA GLY A 453 -9.34 0.17 -25.43
C GLY A 453 -9.03 -1.29 -25.13
N ILE A 454 -7.89 -1.54 -24.50
CA ILE A 454 -7.47 -2.87 -24.04
C ILE A 454 -7.86 -3.04 -22.57
N VAL A 455 -8.67 -4.03 -22.31
CA VAL A 455 -8.99 -4.47 -20.94
C VAL A 455 -7.97 -5.53 -20.52
N THR A 456 -7.33 -5.32 -19.36
CA THR A 456 -6.45 -6.32 -18.75
C THR A 456 -6.99 -6.69 -17.39
N VAL A 457 -7.09 -7.99 -17.07
CA VAL A 457 -7.50 -8.49 -15.76
C VAL A 457 -6.49 -9.52 -15.27
N GLN A 458 -6.04 -9.36 -14.02
CA GLN A 458 -5.02 -10.21 -13.40
C GLN A 458 -5.51 -10.73 -12.04
N PRO A 459 -6.18 -11.88 -11.98
CA PRO A 459 -6.42 -12.59 -10.72
C PRO A 459 -5.15 -13.27 -10.25
N MET A 460 -4.83 -13.11 -8.95
CA MET A 460 -3.61 -13.61 -8.32
C MET A 460 -3.89 -14.18 -6.95
N LEU A 461 -3.17 -15.23 -6.59
CA LEU A 461 -3.10 -15.81 -5.25
C LEU A 461 -1.65 -15.80 -4.80
N GLY A 462 -1.40 -15.46 -3.56
CA GLY A 462 -0.03 -15.37 -3.10
C GLY A 462 0.16 -15.70 -1.63
N TYR A 463 1.43 -15.79 -1.28
CA TYR A 463 1.91 -16.07 0.06
C TYR A 463 2.92 -15.00 0.46
N GLN A 464 2.75 -14.45 1.66
CA GLN A 464 3.62 -13.42 2.21
C GLN A 464 4.66 -14.02 3.14
N LEU A 465 5.91 -13.87 2.78
CA LEU A 465 7.07 -14.15 3.63
C LEU A 465 7.32 -12.93 4.51
N VAL A 466 6.65 -12.87 5.67
CA VAL A 466 6.62 -11.68 6.54
C VAL A 466 8.01 -11.25 6.97
N ASP A 467 8.84 -12.20 7.43
CA ASP A 467 10.19 -11.91 7.93
C ASP A 467 11.14 -11.37 6.83
N TYR A 468 10.82 -11.66 5.56
CA TYR A 468 11.59 -11.21 4.40
C TYR A 468 10.92 -10.04 3.67
N ARG A 469 9.78 -9.54 4.13
CA ARG A 469 8.98 -8.50 3.45
C ARG A 469 8.79 -8.81 1.96
N THR A 470 8.54 -10.08 1.65
CA THR A 470 8.48 -10.58 0.27
C THR A 470 7.15 -11.30 0.05
N GLN A 471 6.53 -11.05 -1.09
CA GLN A 471 5.31 -11.72 -1.53
C GLN A 471 5.63 -12.55 -2.76
N LEU A 472 5.24 -13.82 -2.72
CA LEU A 472 5.28 -14.72 -3.87
C LEU A 472 3.84 -14.94 -4.33
N PHE A 473 3.60 -14.88 -5.64
CA PHE A 473 2.25 -15.06 -6.15
C PHE A 473 2.22 -15.73 -7.52
N VAL A 474 1.11 -16.39 -7.76
CA VAL A 474 0.76 -17.03 -9.03
C VAL A 474 -0.63 -16.59 -9.46
N GLY A 475 -0.92 -16.63 -10.74
CA GLY A 475 -2.20 -16.19 -11.25
C GLY A 475 -2.35 -16.39 -12.75
N ALA A 476 -3.22 -15.58 -13.31
CA ALA A 476 -3.43 -15.50 -14.74
C ALA A 476 -3.56 -14.05 -15.17
N GLU A 477 -3.28 -13.77 -16.41
CA GLU A 477 -3.51 -12.47 -17.05
C GLU A 477 -4.43 -12.66 -18.26
N TYR A 478 -5.55 -11.97 -18.23
CA TYR A 478 -6.43 -11.81 -19.39
C TYR A 478 -6.12 -10.45 -20.04
N GLN A 479 -5.93 -10.42 -21.36
CA GLN A 479 -5.89 -9.21 -22.18
C GLN A 479 -6.97 -9.29 -23.24
N GLY A 480 -7.91 -8.34 -23.22
CA GLY A 480 -8.92 -8.18 -24.28
C GLY A 480 -8.29 -7.48 -25.46
N LEU A 481 -7.60 -8.27 -26.29
CA LEU A 481 -7.04 -7.81 -27.55
C LEU A 481 -8.09 -8.01 -28.65
N ASP A 482 -8.21 -7.01 -29.52
CA ASP A 482 -9.11 -7.11 -30.67
C ASP A 482 -8.61 -8.15 -31.67
N SER A 483 -9.56 -8.77 -32.32
CA SER A 483 -9.29 -9.73 -33.41
C SER A 483 -8.93 -9.06 -34.75
N ARG A 484 -8.81 -7.73 -34.74
CA ARG A 484 -8.42 -6.95 -35.93
C ARG A 484 -7.39 -5.89 -35.58
N MET A 485 -6.38 -5.78 -36.44
CA MET A 485 -5.37 -4.72 -36.40
C MET A 485 -5.59 -3.82 -37.60
N ALA A 486 -6.17 -2.64 -37.38
CA ALA A 486 -6.37 -1.64 -38.42
C ALA A 486 -5.46 -0.43 -38.19
N GLY A 487 -4.93 0.11 -39.24
CA GLY A 487 -4.06 1.28 -39.16
C GLY A 487 -3.72 1.85 -40.52
N HIS A 488 -2.96 2.93 -40.46
CA HIS A 488 -2.45 3.64 -41.64
C HIS A 488 -0.91 3.56 -41.63
N VAL A 489 -0.32 3.15 -42.73
CA VAL A 489 1.13 3.02 -42.86
C VAL A 489 1.63 3.89 -44.01
N VAL A 490 2.69 4.62 -43.71
CA VAL A 490 3.47 5.37 -44.70
C VAL A 490 4.81 4.68 -44.84
N ALA A 491 5.06 4.08 -46.00
CA ALA A 491 6.31 3.39 -46.34
C ALA A 491 6.95 4.03 -47.56
N GLY A 492 7.83 5.01 -47.38
CA GLY A 492 8.39 5.82 -48.41
C GLY A 492 7.32 6.70 -49.10
N ASP A 493 7.12 6.53 -50.44
CA ASP A 493 6.09 7.22 -51.19
C ASP A 493 4.72 6.47 -51.21
N LEU A 494 4.64 5.34 -50.52
CA LEU A 494 3.42 4.53 -50.42
C LEU A 494 2.70 4.81 -49.11
N GLU A 495 1.45 5.17 -49.22
CA GLU A 495 0.53 5.45 -48.12
C GLU A 495 -0.70 4.54 -48.27
N PHE A 496 -0.98 3.71 -47.27
CA PHE A 496 -2.12 2.77 -47.34
C PHE A 496 -2.72 2.44 -46.00
N ASP A 497 -4.01 2.22 -46.01
CA ASP A 497 -4.76 1.70 -44.88
C ASP A 497 -4.71 0.16 -44.88
N TYR A 498 -4.46 -0.43 -43.74
CA TYR A 498 -4.56 -1.88 -43.54
C TYR A 498 -5.60 -2.22 -42.51
N ASP A 499 -6.21 -3.38 -42.67
CA ASP A 499 -7.14 -3.98 -41.72
C ASP A 499 -6.93 -5.52 -41.76
N ILE A 500 -6.24 -6.03 -40.75
CA ILE A 500 -5.74 -7.40 -40.72
C ILE A 500 -6.42 -8.13 -39.58
N GLY A 501 -7.05 -9.27 -39.89
CA GLY A 501 -7.62 -10.18 -38.91
C GLY A 501 -6.51 -10.97 -38.20
N VAL A 502 -6.59 -11.07 -36.88
CA VAL A 502 -5.60 -11.75 -36.04
C VAL A 502 -6.29 -12.66 -35.01
N SER A 503 -5.60 -13.74 -34.63
CA SER A 503 -6.05 -14.64 -33.59
C SER A 503 -5.04 -14.63 -32.44
N LEU A 504 -5.38 -13.94 -31.36
CA LEU A 504 -4.50 -13.79 -30.19
C LEU A 504 -5.02 -14.56 -28.99
N SER A 505 -4.12 -15.24 -28.30
CA SER A 505 -4.45 -15.85 -27.00
C SER A 505 -4.64 -14.75 -25.95
N GLN A 506 -5.87 -14.66 -25.43
CA GLN A 506 -6.23 -13.67 -24.43
C GLN A 506 -5.68 -13.98 -23.04
N TRP A 507 -5.43 -15.27 -22.74
CA TRP A 507 -4.98 -15.74 -21.43
C TRP A 507 -3.49 -16.09 -21.40
N ALA A 508 -2.84 -15.76 -20.29
CA ALA A 508 -1.50 -16.20 -19.95
C ALA A 508 -1.43 -16.55 -18.45
N TYR A 509 -0.64 -17.57 -18.10
CA TYR A 509 -0.29 -17.83 -16.70
C TYR A 509 0.68 -16.76 -16.20
N LEU A 510 0.57 -16.46 -14.90
CA LEU A 510 1.37 -15.42 -14.27
C LEU A 510 2.08 -15.97 -13.03
N VAL A 511 3.36 -15.66 -12.89
CA VAL A 511 4.12 -15.88 -11.66
C VAL A 511 4.89 -14.60 -11.32
N GLY A 512 4.98 -14.27 -10.04
CA GLY A 512 5.67 -13.06 -9.66
C GLY A 512 6.17 -13.04 -8.22
N VAL A 513 7.04 -12.08 -7.99
CA VAL A 513 7.59 -11.75 -6.68
C VAL A 513 7.54 -10.24 -6.49
N ASN A 514 7.12 -9.82 -5.31
CA ASN A 514 7.19 -8.42 -4.88
C ASN A 514 8.01 -8.35 -3.60
N LYS A 515 9.07 -7.54 -3.62
CA LYS A 515 9.97 -7.29 -2.49
C LYS A 515 9.82 -5.87 -2.01
N GLN A 516 9.45 -5.70 -0.75
CA GLN A 516 9.49 -4.40 -0.09
C GLN A 516 10.94 -4.10 0.35
N LEU A 517 11.43 -2.93 -0.04
CA LEU A 517 12.76 -2.41 0.29
C LEU A 517 12.57 -1.19 1.20
N GLY A 518 12.88 -1.35 2.48
CA GLY A 518 12.53 -0.34 3.46
C GLY A 518 11.02 -0.19 3.64
N LYS A 519 10.61 0.97 4.12
CA LYS A 519 9.21 1.31 4.37
C LYS A 519 8.46 1.76 3.11
N ASN A 520 9.17 2.45 2.22
CA ASN A 520 8.58 3.23 1.14
C ASN A 520 8.75 2.60 -0.25
N TYR A 521 9.75 1.76 -0.47
CA TYR A 521 10.07 1.24 -1.80
C TYR A 521 9.59 -0.20 -1.98
N ASN A 522 9.21 -0.53 -3.20
CA ASN A 522 8.91 -1.89 -3.59
C ASN A 522 9.44 -2.20 -4.98
N LEU A 523 9.90 -3.43 -5.17
CA LEU A 523 10.34 -3.97 -6.43
C LEU A 523 9.51 -5.20 -6.76
N THR A 524 8.83 -5.16 -7.90
CA THR A 524 8.00 -6.27 -8.38
C THR A 524 8.58 -6.83 -9.66
N PHE A 525 8.64 -8.14 -9.74
CA PHE A 525 8.99 -8.87 -10.93
C PHE A 525 7.84 -9.82 -11.30
N LEU A 526 7.40 -9.78 -12.57
CA LEU A 526 6.32 -10.61 -13.11
C LEU A 526 6.79 -11.31 -14.36
N TYR A 527 6.42 -12.56 -14.51
CA TYR A 527 6.56 -13.31 -15.73
C TYR A 527 5.20 -13.91 -16.13
N ASN A 528 4.80 -13.66 -17.37
CA ASN A 528 3.59 -14.21 -17.95
C ASN A 528 3.94 -15.16 -19.10
N LYS A 529 3.23 -16.28 -19.20
CA LYS A 529 3.37 -17.26 -20.29
C LYS A 529 2.00 -17.70 -20.77
N GLY A 530 1.68 -17.37 -22.01
CA GLY A 530 0.51 -17.82 -22.75
C GLY A 530 0.91 -18.74 -23.93
N GLU A 531 -0.06 -19.07 -24.74
CA GLU A 531 0.14 -19.89 -25.95
C GLU A 531 0.86 -19.10 -27.05
N THR A 532 0.41 -17.89 -27.32
CA THR A 532 0.93 -17.01 -28.39
C THR A 532 1.69 -15.82 -27.86
N ARG A 533 1.84 -15.67 -26.54
CA ARG A 533 2.55 -14.53 -25.94
C ARG A 533 3.26 -14.89 -24.65
N ASP A 534 4.37 -14.24 -24.43
CA ASP A 534 5.05 -14.20 -23.14
C ASP A 534 5.50 -12.79 -22.81
N SER A 535 5.63 -12.49 -21.52
CA SER A 535 6.13 -11.17 -21.11
C SER A 535 6.86 -11.20 -19.79
N MET A 536 7.79 -10.28 -19.64
CA MET A 536 8.49 -9.99 -18.41
C MET A 536 8.21 -8.53 -18.02
N THR A 537 7.85 -8.32 -16.77
CA THR A 537 7.61 -6.97 -16.23
C THR A 537 8.44 -6.75 -14.98
N VAL A 538 9.12 -5.61 -14.92
CA VAL A 538 9.81 -5.11 -13.73
C VAL A 538 9.17 -3.80 -13.33
N ASN A 539 8.74 -3.69 -12.09
CA ASN A 539 8.11 -2.48 -11.56
C ASN A 539 8.83 -2.04 -10.29
N PHE A 540 9.26 -0.78 -10.27
CA PHE A 540 9.83 -0.13 -9.08
C PHE A 540 8.90 0.97 -8.61
N GLY A 541 8.50 0.89 -7.35
CA GLY A 541 7.52 1.79 -6.74
C GLY A 541 8.05 2.49 -5.49
N TYR A 542 7.54 3.69 -5.28
CA TYR A 542 7.68 4.47 -4.05
C TYR A 542 6.30 4.79 -3.49
N ARG A 543 6.11 4.58 -2.17
CA ARG A 543 4.86 4.86 -1.47
C ARG A 543 5.09 5.83 -0.30
N PHE A 544 4.10 6.72 -0.06
CA PHE A 544 4.16 7.75 0.98
C PHE A 544 2.78 8.07 1.55
#